data_24fc331452f96a3ffdd7ff613dcb28e4
#
_entry.id   24fc331452f96a3ffdd7ff613dcb28e4
#
_cell.length_a   1.000
_cell.length_b   1.000
_cell.length_c   1.000
_cell.angle_alpha   90.00
_cell.angle_beta   90.00
_cell.angle_gamma   90.00
#
_symmetry.space_group_name_H-M   'P 1'
#
loop_
_entity.id
_entity.type
_entity.pdbx_description
1 polymer ?
#
loop_
_entity_poly.entity_id
_entity_poly.type
_entity_poly.pdbx_seq_one_letter_code
_entity_poly.pdbx_strand_id
1 'polypeptide(L)'
;MTRHIRILTILSAFVATLVLMGAAKQESTPKRVGDAYPLTTCPISGKPLGNNPVVVVLSETPRATDKGREVRFCCNGCRAKFEKDLKNNIPELDKKIIKAQMPYFPVGNCVVMTSEPMAAPDSPEAMTEGKNVVIGNRLYRFCCKACIRKFKKNQKKYDDMLAEMIFKQQSESYPIEVCVISGRSYGPNPNQIVVANRMVRTCCGGCSNKVKSNPAQYLAMLDKSMKDAKSN
;
A
#
# COMPACT_ATOMS: atom_id res chain seq x y z
N MET A 1 -67.28 66.14 20.42
CA MET A 1 -66.62 65.82 19.08
C MET A 1 -65.42 64.92 19.33
N THR A 2 -65.61 63.64 19.31
CA THR A 2 -64.55 62.64 19.58
C THR A 2 -64.47 61.69 18.39
N ARG A 3 -63.38 61.77 17.66
CA ARG A 3 -63.11 60.91 16.51
C ARG A 3 -62.43 59.64 16.96
N HIS A 4 -63.08 58.47 16.76
CA HIS A 4 -62.53 57.16 16.96
C HIS A 4 -61.63 56.78 15.78
N ILE A 5 -60.32 56.56 16.07
CA ILE A 5 -59.37 56.01 15.13
C ILE A 5 -59.42 54.50 15.38
N ARG A 6 -59.85 53.76 14.36
CA ARG A 6 -59.72 52.27 14.30
C ARG A 6 -58.33 51.87 13.84
N ILE A 7 -57.58 51.25 14.70
CA ILE A 7 -56.28 50.66 14.37
C ILE A 7 -56.55 49.27 13.80
N LEU A 8 -56.21 49.10 12.57
CA LEU A 8 -56.26 47.81 11.85
C LEU A 8 -54.99 47.05 12.15
N THR A 9 -55.04 46.01 12.93
CA THR A 9 -53.93 45.11 13.19
C THR A 9 -53.84 44.09 12.07
N ILE A 10 -52.81 44.23 11.24
CA ILE A 10 -52.45 43.26 10.17
C ILE A 10 -51.62 42.16 10.85
N LEU A 11 -52.22 40.97 10.98
CA LEU A 11 -51.55 39.77 11.49
C LEU A 11 -50.71 39.16 10.30
N SER A 12 -49.42 39.42 10.32
CA SER A 12 -48.47 38.87 9.33
C SER A 12 -48.05 37.46 9.80
N ALA A 13 -48.60 36.44 9.12
CA ALA A 13 -48.20 35.06 9.37
C ALA A 13 -46.83 34.79 8.72
N PHE A 14 -45.79 34.71 9.54
CA PHE A 14 -44.47 34.22 9.13
C PHE A 14 -44.53 32.70 9.01
N VAL A 15 -44.60 32.18 7.76
CA VAL A 15 -44.40 30.79 7.47
C VAL A 15 -42.88 30.52 7.49
N ALA A 16 -42.40 29.96 8.60
CA ALA A 16 -41.03 29.49 8.72
C ALA A 16 -40.88 28.17 7.92
N THR A 17 -40.40 28.24 6.68
CA THR A 17 -39.97 27.09 5.90
C THR A 17 -38.69 26.54 6.55
N LEU A 18 -38.84 25.47 7.32
CA LEU A 18 -37.71 24.69 7.87
C LEU A 18 -37.03 23.91 6.70
N VAL A 19 -35.98 24.49 6.12
CA VAL A 19 -35.12 23.80 5.19
C VAL A 19 -34.32 22.78 5.98
N LEU A 20 -34.76 21.52 5.97
CA LEU A 20 -33.95 20.38 6.37
C LEU A 20 -32.76 20.24 5.39
N MET A 21 -31.67 20.92 5.69
CA MET A 21 -30.37 20.62 5.09
C MET A 21 -29.96 19.23 5.58
N GLY A 22 -30.25 18.22 4.77
CA GLY A 22 -29.69 16.89 4.94
C GLY A 22 -28.17 17.01 4.91
N ALA A 23 -27.52 16.88 6.07
CA ALA A 23 -26.07 16.76 6.15
C ALA A 23 -25.66 15.54 5.34
N ALA A 24 -25.20 15.75 4.10
CA ALA A 24 -24.54 14.73 3.31
C ALA A 24 -23.39 14.22 4.17
N LYS A 25 -23.48 12.97 4.63
CA LYS A 25 -22.44 12.27 5.37
C LYS A 25 -21.23 12.26 4.45
N GLN A 26 -20.26 13.12 4.72
CA GLN A 26 -19.00 13.18 4.01
C GLN A 26 -18.29 11.87 4.32
N GLU A 27 -18.42 10.88 3.43
CA GLU A 27 -17.69 9.62 3.52
C GLU A 27 -16.20 9.97 3.46
N SER A 28 -15.55 9.91 4.62
CA SER A 28 -14.12 10.07 4.70
C SER A 28 -13.47 8.94 3.88
N THR A 29 -12.71 9.31 2.85
CA THR A 29 -11.93 8.34 2.07
C THR A 29 -11.14 7.45 3.02
N PRO A 30 -11.28 6.12 2.95
CA PRO A 30 -10.63 5.23 3.89
C PRO A 30 -9.11 5.44 3.83
N LYS A 31 -8.47 5.54 5.01
CA LYS A 31 -7.03 5.73 5.12
C LYS A 31 -6.31 4.46 4.69
N ARG A 32 -5.31 4.61 3.80
CA ARG A 32 -4.45 3.49 3.40
C ARG A 32 -3.71 2.92 4.60
N VAL A 33 -3.67 1.58 4.66
CA VAL A 33 -2.89 0.78 5.61
C VAL A 33 -1.84 -0.02 4.85
N GLY A 34 -0.59 0.02 5.30
CA GLY A 34 0.54 -0.65 4.66
C GLY A 34 1.10 0.09 3.45
N ASP A 35 1.81 -0.64 2.59
CA ASP A 35 2.43 -0.11 1.39
C ASP A 35 1.38 0.28 0.34
N ALA A 36 1.67 1.29 -0.48
CA ALA A 36 0.88 1.55 -1.67
C ALA A 36 1.00 0.37 -2.65
N TYR A 37 0.12 0.33 -3.65
CA TYR A 37 0.10 -0.75 -4.64
C TYR A 37 1.46 -0.89 -5.36
N PRO A 38 2.12 -2.06 -5.29
CA PRO A 38 3.52 -2.19 -5.71
C PRO A 38 3.71 -2.65 -7.16
N LEU A 39 2.64 -3.08 -7.85
CA LEU A 39 2.75 -3.62 -9.19
C LEU A 39 2.55 -2.53 -10.26
N THR A 40 3.23 -2.66 -11.38
CA THR A 40 3.09 -1.75 -12.54
C THR A 40 1.89 -2.08 -13.42
N THR A 41 1.22 -3.20 -13.17
CA THR A 41 0.12 -3.72 -13.99
C THR A 41 -1.19 -3.81 -13.23
N CYS A 42 -2.31 -3.71 -13.96
CA CYS A 42 -3.65 -3.89 -13.42
C CYS A 42 -3.88 -5.34 -12.96
N PRO A 43 -4.44 -5.58 -11.76
CA PRO A 43 -4.63 -6.93 -11.23
C PRO A 43 -5.62 -7.77 -12.04
N ILE A 44 -6.56 -7.11 -12.74
CA ILE A 44 -7.61 -7.79 -13.53
C ILE A 44 -7.17 -8.02 -14.97
N SER A 45 -6.72 -6.98 -15.66
CA SER A 45 -6.41 -7.08 -17.11
C SER A 45 -4.96 -7.45 -17.41
N GLY A 46 -4.05 -7.32 -16.44
CA GLY A 46 -2.61 -7.46 -16.66
C GLY A 46 -1.97 -6.30 -17.44
N LYS A 47 -2.77 -5.35 -17.95
CA LYS A 47 -2.25 -4.21 -18.72
C LYS A 47 -1.49 -3.24 -17.83
N PRO A 48 -0.52 -2.46 -18.37
CA PRO A 48 0.13 -1.39 -17.63
C PRO A 48 -0.89 -0.41 -17.05
N LEU A 49 -0.60 0.12 -15.87
CA LEU A 49 -1.48 1.08 -15.17
C LEU A 49 -1.54 2.45 -15.86
N GLY A 50 -0.52 2.81 -16.63
CA GLY A 50 -0.39 4.15 -17.21
C GLY A 50 -0.11 5.22 -16.14
N ASN A 51 -0.24 6.50 -16.55
CA ASN A 51 0.11 7.65 -15.70
C ASN A 51 -1.01 8.02 -14.70
N ASN A 52 -2.27 7.69 -15.01
CA ASN A 52 -3.44 8.05 -14.20
C ASN A 52 -4.27 6.80 -13.84
N PRO A 53 -3.75 5.91 -12.99
CA PRO A 53 -4.49 4.73 -12.56
C PRO A 53 -5.68 5.10 -11.68
N VAL A 54 -6.73 4.30 -11.76
CA VAL A 54 -7.83 4.37 -10.79
C VAL A 54 -7.35 3.76 -9.48
N VAL A 55 -7.28 4.57 -8.42
CA VAL A 55 -6.80 4.17 -7.09
C VAL A 55 -7.98 3.92 -6.17
N VAL A 56 -7.99 2.79 -5.49
CA VAL A 56 -9.01 2.41 -4.50
C VAL A 56 -8.34 1.96 -3.22
N VAL A 57 -8.86 2.41 -2.09
CA VAL A 57 -8.54 1.88 -0.77
C VAL A 57 -9.72 1.06 -0.30
N LEU A 58 -9.52 -0.23 -0.09
CA LEU A 58 -10.58 -1.17 0.23
C LEU A 58 -11.13 -0.88 1.64
N SER A 59 -12.42 -0.58 1.75
CA SER A 59 -13.11 -0.33 3.02
C SER A 59 -13.82 -1.57 3.54
N GLU A 60 -14.43 -2.33 2.64
CA GLU A 60 -15.15 -3.56 2.94
C GLU A 60 -14.47 -4.73 2.24
N THR A 61 -14.07 -5.73 3.00
CA THR A 61 -13.30 -6.87 2.51
C THR A 61 -13.67 -8.15 3.23
N PRO A 62 -13.58 -9.31 2.57
CA PRO A 62 -13.81 -10.61 3.21
C PRO A 62 -12.82 -10.92 4.34
N ARG A 63 -11.63 -10.30 4.29
CA ARG A 63 -10.58 -10.48 5.30
C ARG A 63 -10.26 -9.14 5.96
N ALA A 64 -10.31 -9.07 7.28
CA ALA A 64 -10.00 -7.86 8.05
C ALA A 64 -8.58 -7.29 7.74
N THR A 65 -7.64 -8.14 7.34
CA THR A 65 -6.27 -7.75 6.97
C THR A 65 -6.17 -6.96 5.67
N ASP A 66 -7.22 -6.93 4.86
CA ASP A 66 -7.26 -6.19 3.60
C ASP A 66 -7.95 -4.83 3.74
N LYS A 67 -8.58 -4.55 4.88
CA LYS A 67 -9.17 -3.25 5.13
C LYS A 67 -8.08 -2.17 5.13
N GLY A 68 -8.28 -1.14 4.34
CA GLY A 68 -7.29 -0.07 4.12
C GLY A 68 -6.24 -0.40 3.07
N ARG A 69 -6.30 -1.55 2.41
CA ARG A 69 -5.37 -1.94 1.35
C ARG A 69 -5.63 -1.14 0.08
N GLU A 70 -4.59 -0.55 -0.49
CA GLU A 70 -4.66 0.16 -1.76
C GLU A 70 -4.55 -0.82 -2.94
N VAL A 71 -5.41 -0.64 -3.95
CA VAL A 71 -5.33 -1.35 -5.23
C VAL A 71 -5.43 -0.35 -6.37
N ARG A 72 -4.68 -0.57 -7.45
CA ARG A 72 -4.68 0.31 -8.63
C ARG A 72 -5.13 -0.44 -9.87
N PHE A 73 -5.94 0.23 -10.68
CA PHE A 73 -6.53 -0.34 -11.89
C PHE A 73 -6.25 0.57 -13.10
N CYS A 74 -6.15 -0.02 -14.28
CA CYS A 74 -6.00 0.74 -15.52
C CYS A 74 -7.27 1.51 -15.93
N CYS A 75 -8.45 1.10 -15.43
CA CYS A 75 -9.73 1.74 -15.72
C CYS A 75 -10.83 1.36 -14.71
N ASN A 76 -11.93 2.11 -14.71
CA ASN A 76 -13.10 1.84 -13.83
C ASN A 76 -13.77 0.49 -14.10
N GLY A 77 -13.76 -0.02 -15.33
CA GLY A 77 -14.30 -1.35 -15.64
C GLY A 77 -13.53 -2.48 -14.94
N CYS A 78 -12.19 -2.35 -14.83
CA CYS A 78 -11.38 -3.31 -14.07
C CYS A 78 -11.61 -3.16 -12.55
N ARG A 79 -11.78 -1.94 -12.05
CA ARG A 79 -12.19 -1.68 -10.67
C ARG A 79 -13.51 -2.41 -10.35
N ALA A 80 -14.55 -2.17 -11.13
CA ALA A 80 -15.87 -2.77 -10.91
C ALA A 80 -15.83 -4.31 -10.93
N LYS A 81 -15.04 -4.90 -11.85
CA LYS A 81 -14.84 -6.37 -11.89
C LYS A 81 -14.14 -6.89 -10.63
N PHE A 82 -13.15 -6.15 -10.13
CA PHE A 82 -12.43 -6.52 -8.92
C PHE A 82 -13.33 -6.47 -7.69
N GLU A 83 -14.07 -5.38 -7.52
CA GLU A 83 -14.97 -5.14 -6.38
C GLU A 83 -16.16 -6.13 -6.36
N LYS A 84 -16.64 -6.56 -7.54
CA LYS A 84 -17.74 -7.52 -7.66
C LYS A 84 -17.41 -8.89 -7.05
N ASP A 85 -16.16 -9.31 -7.04
CA ASP A 85 -15.73 -10.62 -6.55
C ASP A 85 -14.41 -10.51 -5.73
N LEU A 86 -14.46 -9.78 -4.64
CA LEU A 86 -13.32 -9.62 -3.75
C LEU A 86 -12.81 -10.93 -3.17
N LYS A 87 -13.73 -11.91 -2.97
CA LYS A 87 -13.40 -13.22 -2.41
C LYS A 87 -12.37 -13.98 -3.27
N ASN A 88 -12.50 -13.91 -4.58
CA ASN A 88 -11.59 -14.57 -5.52
C ASN A 88 -10.47 -13.62 -5.99
N ASN A 89 -10.76 -12.35 -6.23
CA ASN A 89 -9.81 -11.41 -6.80
C ASN A 89 -8.67 -11.02 -5.83
N ILE A 90 -8.94 -10.96 -4.51
CA ILE A 90 -7.89 -10.67 -3.52
C ILE A 90 -6.84 -11.78 -3.46
N PRO A 91 -7.18 -13.08 -3.38
CA PRO A 91 -6.19 -14.15 -3.46
C PRO A 91 -5.37 -14.14 -4.76
N GLU A 92 -5.97 -13.84 -5.90
CA GLU A 92 -5.23 -13.73 -7.17
C GLU A 92 -4.28 -12.54 -7.19
N LEU A 93 -4.67 -11.41 -6.60
CA LEU A 93 -3.78 -10.27 -6.39
C LEU A 93 -2.62 -10.65 -5.45
N ASP A 94 -2.90 -11.39 -4.36
CA ASP A 94 -1.85 -11.85 -3.44
C ASP A 94 -0.81 -12.71 -4.15
N LYS A 95 -1.21 -13.65 -5.00
CA LYS A 95 -0.28 -14.46 -5.79
C LYS A 95 0.67 -13.60 -6.64
N LYS A 96 0.13 -12.55 -7.27
CA LYS A 96 0.95 -11.61 -8.08
C LYS A 96 1.95 -10.84 -7.21
N ILE A 97 1.51 -10.35 -6.05
CA ILE A 97 2.37 -9.62 -5.11
C ILE A 97 3.44 -10.55 -4.52
N ILE A 98 3.07 -11.78 -4.11
CA ILE A 98 4.01 -12.78 -3.62
C ILE A 98 5.09 -13.04 -4.67
N LYS A 99 4.69 -13.33 -5.91
CA LYS A 99 5.63 -13.58 -7.02
C LYS A 99 6.57 -12.39 -7.25
N ALA A 100 6.05 -11.16 -7.18
CA ALA A 100 6.85 -9.96 -7.41
C ALA A 100 7.82 -9.64 -6.26
N GLN A 101 7.49 -10.00 -5.02
CA GLN A 101 8.30 -9.65 -3.84
C GLN A 101 9.18 -10.80 -3.34
N MET A 102 8.89 -12.04 -3.73
CA MET A 102 9.64 -13.21 -3.28
C MET A 102 11.16 -13.09 -3.53
N PRO A 103 11.65 -12.65 -4.71
CA PRO A 103 13.08 -12.54 -4.97
C PRO A 103 13.82 -11.53 -4.07
N TYR A 104 13.08 -10.63 -3.43
CA TYR A 104 13.63 -9.58 -2.56
C TYR A 104 13.41 -9.85 -1.08
N PHE A 105 12.75 -10.96 -0.75
CA PHE A 105 12.52 -11.31 0.65
C PHE A 105 13.87 -11.68 1.31
N PRO A 106 14.17 -11.17 2.51
CA PRO A 106 15.42 -11.53 3.17
C PRO A 106 15.45 -13.00 3.54
N VAL A 107 16.62 -13.56 3.49
CA VAL A 107 16.91 -14.98 3.49
C VAL A 107 16.13 -15.81 4.52
N GLY A 108 15.58 -16.90 4.04
CA GLY A 108 15.59 -18.24 4.61
C GLY A 108 15.00 -18.46 6.00
N ASN A 109 14.41 -17.44 6.70
CA ASN A 109 13.88 -17.69 8.03
C ASN A 109 12.49 -17.08 8.21
N CYS A 110 11.71 -17.66 9.10
CA CYS A 110 10.43 -17.09 9.52
C CYS A 110 10.64 -15.74 10.20
N VAL A 111 9.89 -14.72 9.82
CA VAL A 111 10.02 -13.35 10.41
C VAL A 111 9.73 -13.31 11.91
N VAL A 112 9.02 -14.30 12.46
CA VAL A 112 8.67 -14.38 13.89
C VAL A 112 9.58 -15.35 14.65
N MET A 113 9.93 -16.47 14.02
CA MET A 113 10.83 -17.50 14.55
C MET A 113 12.10 -17.47 13.71
N THR A 114 12.98 -16.52 14.01
CA THR A 114 14.18 -16.25 13.20
C THR A 114 15.20 -17.38 13.17
N SER A 115 15.06 -18.37 14.06
CA SER A 115 15.83 -19.62 14.05
C SER A 115 15.25 -20.70 13.13
N GLU A 116 13.99 -20.56 12.70
CA GLU A 116 13.33 -21.56 11.86
C GLU A 116 13.68 -21.32 10.40
N PRO A 117 14.43 -22.21 9.75
CA PRO A 117 14.76 -22.10 8.35
C PRO A 117 13.51 -22.31 7.49
N MET A 118 13.51 -21.65 6.35
CA MET A 118 12.49 -21.76 5.31
C MET A 118 13.20 -21.85 3.96
N ALA A 119 12.52 -22.35 2.94
CA ALA A 119 13.07 -22.41 1.59
C ALA A 119 13.61 -21.04 1.15
N ALA A 120 14.77 -21.04 0.50
CA ALA A 120 15.39 -19.83 -0.02
C ALA A 120 14.43 -19.12 -1.01
N PRO A 121 14.37 -17.78 -1.04
CA PRO A 121 13.43 -17.05 -1.90
C PRO A 121 13.55 -17.34 -3.39
N ASP A 122 14.72 -17.77 -3.85
CA ASP A 122 15.02 -18.14 -5.23
C ASP A 122 14.79 -19.61 -5.55
N SER A 123 14.42 -20.42 -4.54
CA SER A 123 14.15 -21.85 -4.74
C SER A 123 12.71 -22.08 -5.21
N PRO A 124 12.44 -23.19 -5.94
CA PRO A 124 11.09 -23.57 -6.35
C PRO A 124 10.12 -23.74 -5.16
N GLU A 125 10.62 -24.20 -4.02
CA GLU A 125 9.85 -24.47 -2.82
C GLU A 125 9.39 -23.19 -2.10
N ALA A 126 10.03 -22.04 -2.38
CA ALA A 126 9.70 -20.77 -1.74
C ALA A 126 8.22 -20.38 -1.85
N MET A 127 7.58 -20.76 -2.95
CA MET A 127 6.17 -20.46 -3.20
C MET A 127 5.20 -21.36 -2.43
N THR A 128 5.61 -22.55 -2.07
CA THR A 128 4.77 -23.60 -1.47
C THR A 128 5.08 -23.88 -0.01
N GLU A 129 6.35 -23.71 0.38
CA GLU A 129 6.78 -23.96 1.77
C GLU A 129 6.31 -22.83 2.71
N GLY A 130 5.89 -23.23 3.91
CA GLY A 130 5.43 -22.31 4.94
C GLY A 130 4.11 -21.61 4.60
N LYS A 131 3.99 -20.38 5.02
CA LYS A 131 2.83 -19.52 4.82
C LYS A 131 3.27 -18.16 4.27
N ASN A 132 3.07 -17.98 2.97
CA ASN A 132 3.24 -16.70 2.29
C ASN A 132 1.96 -15.88 2.45
N VAL A 133 2.03 -14.73 3.11
CA VAL A 133 0.87 -13.89 3.44
C VAL A 133 1.13 -12.46 3.00
N VAL A 134 0.16 -11.86 2.32
CA VAL A 134 0.20 -10.42 1.98
C VAL A 134 -0.62 -9.65 2.99
N ILE A 135 -0.02 -8.64 3.61
CA ILE A 135 -0.68 -7.70 4.51
C ILE A 135 -0.32 -6.29 4.07
N GLY A 136 -1.31 -5.45 3.78
CA GLY A 136 -1.07 -4.08 3.34
C GLY A 136 -0.09 -3.99 2.15
N ASN A 137 -0.25 -4.86 1.14
CA ASN A 137 0.59 -4.97 -0.06
C ASN A 137 2.04 -5.41 0.16
N ARG A 138 2.40 -5.89 1.36
CA ARG A 138 3.73 -6.45 1.65
C ARG A 138 3.66 -7.95 1.88
N LEU A 139 4.61 -8.70 1.31
CA LEU A 139 4.78 -10.13 1.56
C LEU A 139 5.45 -10.35 2.92
N TYR A 140 4.90 -11.27 3.68
CA TYR A 140 5.49 -11.85 4.88
C TYR A 140 5.54 -13.37 4.75
N ARG A 141 6.61 -13.99 5.24
CA ARG A 141 6.78 -15.44 5.23
C ARG A 141 6.83 -15.96 6.66
N PHE A 142 6.02 -16.99 6.93
CA PHE A 142 5.90 -17.61 8.24
C PHE A 142 6.04 -19.14 8.13
N CYS A 143 6.70 -19.77 9.07
CA CYS A 143 6.78 -21.23 9.10
C CYS A 143 5.41 -21.88 9.40
N CYS A 144 4.56 -21.22 10.19
CA CYS A 144 3.28 -21.79 10.61
C CYS A 144 2.20 -20.75 10.92
N LYS A 145 0.95 -21.21 11.10
CA LYS A 145 -0.21 -20.36 11.46
C LYS A 145 -0.05 -19.67 12.84
N ALA A 146 0.68 -20.28 13.79
CA ALA A 146 0.92 -19.68 15.10
C ALA A 146 1.76 -18.40 14.97
N CYS A 147 2.75 -18.40 14.09
CA CYS A 147 3.57 -17.21 13.80
C CYS A 147 2.76 -16.08 13.18
N ILE A 148 1.79 -16.36 12.30
CA ILE A 148 0.87 -15.34 11.79
C ILE A 148 0.08 -14.67 12.94
N ARG A 149 -0.39 -15.46 13.92
CA ARG A 149 -1.11 -14.90 15.08
C ARG A 149 -0.21 -14.05 15.96
N LYS A 150 1.04 -14.48 16.21
CA LYS A 150 2.04 -13.70 16.97
C LYS A 150 2.37 -12.38 16.25
N PHE A 151 2.59 -12.44 14.94
CA PHE A 151 2.83 -11.26 14.10
C PHE A 151 1.70 -10.22 14.24
N LYS A 152 0.44 -10.65 14.06
CA LYS A 152 -0.72 -9.74 14.14
C LYS A 152 -0.87 -9.05 15.50
N LYS A 153 -0.43 -9.67 16.58
CA LYS A 153 -0.46 -9.08 17.93
C LYS A 153 0.58 -7.97 18.12
N ASN A 154 1.68 -8.01 17.38
CA ASN A 154 2.77 -7.03 17.50
C ASN A 154 3.43 -6.76 16.15
N GLN A 155 2.60 -6.35 15.17
CA GLN A 155 3.03 -6.16 13.79
C GLN A 155 4.21 -5.21 13.68
N LYS A 156 4.16 -4.06 14.37
CA LYS A 156 5.26 -3.06 14.30
C LYS A 156 6.61 -3.66 14.64
N LYS A 157 6.71 -4.46 15.71
CA LYS A 157 7.97 -5.12 16.10
C LYS A 157 8.54 -5.96 14.94
N TYR A 158 7.70 -6.76 14.32
CA TYR A 158 8.14 -7.66 13.26
C TYR A 158 8.37 -6.95 11.93
N ASP A 159 7.68 -5.83 11.68
CA ASP A 159 7.96 -4.94 10.56
C ASP A 159 9.35 -4.31 10.69
N ASP A 160 9.70 -3.83 11.89
CA ASP A 160 11.01 -3.25 12.18
C ASP A 160 12.12 -4.32 12.03
N MET A 161 11.93 -5.53 12.58
CA MET A 161 12.87 -6.65 12.43
C MET A 161 13.06 -7.04 10.96
N LEU A 162 11.98 -7.13 10.19
CA LEU A 162 12.05 -7.44 8.77
C LEU A 162 12.79 -6.35 7.99
N ALA A 163 12.56 -5.09 8.33
CA ALA A 163 13.26 -3.97 7.71
C ALA A 163 14.78 -4.02 7.98
N GLU A 164 15.19 -4.33 9.20
CA GLU A 164 16.61 -4.50 9.56
C GLU A 164 17.25 -5.65 8.77
N MET A 165 16.56 -6.80 8.64
CA MET A 165 17.04 -7.92 7.83
C MET A 165 17.22 -7.52 6.36
N ILE A 166 16.25 -6.78 5.79
CA ILE A 166 16.32 -6.27 4.41
C ILE A 166 17.48 -5.29 4.25
N PHE A 167 17.66 -4.35 5.17
CA PHE A 167 18.77 -3.40 5.14
C PHE A 167 20.10 -4.13 5.18
N LYS A 168 20.28 -5.07 6.10
CA LYS A 168 21.52 -5.86 6.22
C LYS A 168 21.84 -6.58 4.92
N GLN A 169 20.88 -7.29 4.35
CA GLN A 169 21.09 -8.09 3.14
C GLN A 169 21.31 -7.24 1.89
N GLN A 170 20.50 -6.17 1.72
CA GLN A 170 20.48 -5.42 0.45
C GLN A 170 21.45 -4.23 0.44
N SER A 171 22.05 -3.83 1.59
CA SER A 171 22.99 -2.71 1.64
C SER A 171 24.33 -3.01 1.01
N GLU A 172 24.85 -4.22 1.19
CA GLU A 172 26.17 -4.60 0.74
C GLU A 172 26.29 -4.64 -0.78
N SER A 173 25.21 -5.02 -1.45
CA SER A 173 25.15 -5.16 -2.91
C SER A 173 24.39 -4.02 -3.60
N TYR A 174 24.16 -2.88 -2.92
CA TYR A 174 23.39 -1.77 -3.48
C TYR A 174 24.28 -0.92 -4.42
N PRO A 175 24.16 -1.07 -5.77
CA PRO A 175 25.14 -0.55 -6.70
C PRO A 175 24.91 0.91 -7.12
N ILE A 176 23.88 1.58 -6.57
CA ILE A 176 23.43 2.89 -7.01
C ILE A 176 23.95 3.96 -6.05
N GLU A 177 24.72 4.90 -6.55
CA GLU A 177 25.34 5.98 -5.78
C GLU A 177 24.53 7.29 -5.77
N VAL A 178 23.49 7.36 -6.58
CA VAL A 178 22.62 8.53 -6.72
C VAL A 178 21.17 8.20 -6.43
N CYS A 179 20.43 9.18 -5.95
CA CYS A 179 19.00 9.05 -5.70
C CYS A 179 18.25 8.87 -7.03
N VAL A 180 17.64 7.71 -7.25
CA VAL A 180 16.88 7.39 -8.48
C VAL A 180 15.69 8.32 -8.74
N ILE A 181 15.25 9.09 -7.73
CA ILE A 181 14.13 10.02 -7.81
C ILE A 181 14.56 11.39 -8.29
N SER A 182 15.72 11.87 -7.84
CA SER A 182 16.19 13.24 -8.07
C SER A 182 17.49 13.32 -8.86
N GLY A 183 18.19 12.22 -9.09
CA GLY A 183 19.52 12.18 -9.69
C GLY A 183 20.64 12.74 -8.82
N ARG A 184 20.35 13.21 -7.59
CA ARG A 184 21.36 13.79 -6.70
C ARG A 184 22.16 12.71 -6.01
N SER A 185 23.44 12.96 -5.79
CA SER A 185 24.28 12.12 -4.93
C SER A 185 23.70 12.01 -3.52
N TYR A 186 23.93 10.88 -2.88
CA TYR A 186 23.60 10.71 -1.48
C TYR A 186 24.54 11.58 -0.63
N GLY A 187 23.99 12.19 0.43
CA GLY A 187 24.84 12.74 1.49
C GLY A 187 25.47 11.60 2.32
N PRO A 188 26.25 11.95 3.35
CA PRO A 188 26.91 10.97 4.20
C PRO A 188 25.95 9.98 4.89
N ASN A 189 24.70 10.39 5.09
CA ASN A 189 23.65 9.59 5.73
C ASN A 189 22.39 9.55 4.84
N PRO A 190 22.33 8.70 3.80
CA PRO A 190 21.15 8.60 2.96
C PRO A 190 19.95 8.06 3.74
N ASN A 191 18.76 8.58 3.44
CA ASN A 191 17.54 7.96 3.96
C ASN A 191 17.39 6.58 3.34
N GLN A 192 17.14 5.58 4.18
CA GLN A 192 16.84 4.21 3.76
C GLN A 192 15.40 3.88 4.15
N ILE A 193 14.66 3.33 3.21
CA ILE A 193 13.29 2.89 3.41
C ILE A 193 13.10 1.50 2.83
N VAL A 194 12.14 0.75 3.38
CA VAL A 194 11.69 -0.52 2.82
C VAL A 194 10.30 -0.34 2.24
N VAL A 195 10.14 -0.73 0.97
CA VAL A 195 8.86 -0.76 0.27
C VAL A 195 8.80 -2.03 -0.57
N ALA A 196 7.73 -2.80 -0.44
CA ALA A 196 7.56 -4.08 -1.13
C ALA A 196 8.78 -5.02 -0.96
N ASN A 197 9.31 -5.10 0.27
CA ASN A 197 10.50 -5.87 0.66
C ASN A 197 11.79 -5.49 -0.06
N ARG A 198 11.85 -4.29 -0.61
CA ARG A 198 13.05 -3.74 -1.24
C ARG A 198 13.56 -2.54 -0.47
N MET A 199 14.86 -2.50 -0.26
CA MET A 199 15.53 -1.31 0.23
C MET A 199 15.62 -0.27 -0.88
N VAL A 200 15.29 0.99 -0.57
CA VAL A 200 15.48 2.13 -1.47
C VAL A 200 16.25 3.21 -0.71
N ARG A 201 17.41 3.61 -1.25
CA ARG A 201 18.16 4.77 -0.76
C ARG A 201 17.65 6.03 -1.44
N THR A 202 17.47 7.09 -0.65
CA THR A 202 16.99 8.38 -1.14
C THR A 202 17.82 9.51 -0.51
N CYS A 203 17.99 10.62 -1.22
CA CYS A 203 18.76 11.77 -0.74
C CYS A 203 18.05 12.57 0.35
N CYS A 204 16.73 12.44 0.50
CA CYS A 204 15.94 13.19 1.48
C CYS A 204 14.57 12.55 1.75
N GLY A 205 13.90 12.99 2.82
CA GLY A 205 12.56 12.52 3.20
C GLY A 205 11.48 12.76 2.14
N GLY A 206 11.58 13.84 1.37
CA GLY A 206 10.66 14.12 0.26
C GLY A 206 10.72 13.04 -0.84
N CYS A 207 11.92 12.59 -1.19
CA CYS A 207 12.10 11.47 -2.11
C CYS A 207 11.57 10.16 -1.52
N SER A 208 11.83 9.89 -0.24
CA SER A 208 11.25 8.73 0.46
C SER A 208 9.72 8.71 0.40
N ASN A 209 9.08 9.85 0.62
CA ASN A 209 7.62 9.97 0.55
C ASN A 209 7.07 9.72 -0.88
N LYS A 210 7.77 10.18 -1.91
CA LYS A 210 7.42 9.88 -3.31
C LYS A 210 7.44 8.37 -3.56
N VAL A 211 8.48 7.66 -3.12
CA VAL A 211 8.56 6.20 -3.25
C VAL A 211 7.41 5.52 -2.51
N LYS A 212 7.14 5.90 -1.27
CA LYS A 212 6.05 5.34 -0.45
C LYS A 212 4.66 5.58 -1.04
N SER A 213 4.47 6.68 -1.79
CA SER A 213 3.17 6.99 -2.42
C SER A 213 2.97 6.31 -3.77
N ASN A 214 4.05 6.02 -4.51
CA ASN A 214 3.97 5.36 -5.81
C ASN A 214 5.11 4.34 -6.01
N PRO A 215 5.15 3.25 -5.21
CA PRO A 215 6.24 2.30 -5.23
C PRO A 215 6.44 1.65 -6.60
N ALA A 216 5.37 1.32 -7.33
CA ALA A 216 5.47 0.68 -8.64
C ALA A 216 6.38 1.44 -9.62
N GLN A 217 6.19 2.76 -9.71
CA GLN A 217 7.00 3.62 -10.58
C GLN A 217 8.47 3.63 -10.17
N TYR A 218 8.74 3.88 -8.89
CA TYR A 218 10.10 4.07 -8.40
C TYR A 218 10.88 2.78 -8.26
N LEU A 219 10.21 1.66 -7.98
CA LEU A 219 10.84 0.34 -8.01
C LEU A 219 11.21 -0.06 -9.44
N ALA A 220 10.41 0.28 -10.45
CA ALA A 220 10.79 0.07 -11.85
C ALA A 220 12.01 0.92 -12.27
N MET A 221 12.10 2.17 -11.79
CA MET A 221 13.30 3.01 -12.00
C MET A 221 14.52 2.41 -11.30
N LEU A 222 14.36 1.93 -10.08
CA LEU A 222 15.41 1.25 -9.33
C LEU A 222 15.91 0.00 -10.08
N ASP A 223 15.01 -0.82 -10.61
CA ASP A 223 15.36 -2.02 -11.39
C ASP A 223 16.19 -1.67 -12.63
N LYS A 224 15.79 -0.61 -13.33
CA LYS A 224 16.55 -0.12 -14.49
C LYS A 224 17.97 0.30 -14.08
N SER A 225 18.08 1.16 -13.07
CA SER A 225 19.38 1.65 -12.58
C SER A 225 20.28 0.52 -12.05
N MET A 226 19.69 -0.51 -11.42
CA MET A 226 20.44 -1.69 -10.97
C MET A 226 20.95 -2.56 -12.14
N LYS A 227 20.20 -2.64 -13.23
CA LYS A 227 20.65 -3.33 -14.45
C LYS A 227 21.79 -2.56 -15.12
N ASP A 228 21.62 -1.25 -15.27
CA ASP A 228 22.62 -0.38 -15.89
C ASP A 228 23.94 -0.42 -15.10
N ALA A 229 23.90 -0.41 -13.76
CA ALA A 229 25.07 -0.49 -12.91
C ALA A 229 25.79 -1.85 -12.91
N LYS A 230 25.13 -2.94 -13.33
CA LYS A 230 25.74 -4.27 -13.48
C LYS A 230 26.35 -4.48 -14.87
N SER A 231 25.99 -3.65 -15.83
CA SER A 231 26.43 -3.74 -17.22
C SER A 231 27.70 -2.91 -17.50
N ASN A 232 28.09 -2.04 -16.57
CA ASN A 232 29.31 -1.25 -16.56
C ASN A 232 30.37 -1.87 -15.64
#